data_55b85893b8d1becdbbbceef2d6357476
#
_entry.id   55b85893b8d1becdbbbceef2d6357476
#
_cell.length_a   1.000
_cell.length_b   1.000
_cell.length_c   1.000
_cell.angle_alpha   90.00
_cell.angle_beta   90.00
_cell.angle_gamma   90.00
#
_symmetry.space_group_name_H-M   'P 1'
#
loop_
_entity.id
_entity.type
_entity.pdbx_description
1 polymer ?
#
loop_
_entity_poly.entity_id
_entity_poly.type
_entity_poly.pdbx_seq_one_letter_code
_entity_poly.pdbx_strand_id
1 'polypeptide(L)'
;YSEVGSGKDVITYDSQEDIYMDFFKILTEATGVLSQNLDKTAFATGDVIYDGDLAKWLKLGNSLRLRAAIRVSKKVPDIAKTQAEAAVAAPGGLMTDNADNAFMRPTPPNYLNPLGVISEWGEFRMSAAMESVLKGYQDPRMQAYFSPADLPASPVTYKGIRNGMSVVQMAITE
;
A
#
# COMPACT_ATOMS: atom_id res chain seq x y z
N TYR A 1 18.49 -7.79 3.65
CA TYR A 1 17.51 -7.40 4.69
C TYR A 1 18.13 -7.47 6.08
N SER A 2 18.57 -8.63 6.53
CA SER A 2 19.19 -8.81 7.86
C SER A 2 20.51 -8.04 8.04
N GLU A 3 21.24 -7.84 6.97
CA GLU A 3 22.56 -7.18 6.98
C GLU A 3 22.53 -5.69 6.59
N VAL A 4 21.35 -5.11 6.36
CA VAL A 4 21.23 -3.68 6.05
C VAL A 4 21.76 -2.84 7.22
N GLY A 5 22.66 -1.90 6.92
CA GLY A 5 23.31 -1.09 7.95
C GLY A 5 24.54 -1.74 8.64
N SER A 6 24.95 -2.94 8.22
CA SER A 6 26.14 -3.63 8.77
C SER A 6 27.49 -3.00 8.39
N GLY A 7 27.50 -2.03 7.47
CA GLY A 7 28.72 -1.40 6.94
C GLY A 7 29.50 -2.27 5.94
N LYS A 8 28.94 -3.38 5.47
CA LYS A 8 29.54 -4.21 4.43
C LYS A 8 29.33 -3.60 3.05
N ASP A 9 30.34 -3.65 2.18
CA ASP A 9 30.26 -3.19 0.80
C ASP A 9 29.36 -4.08 -0.07
N VAL A 10 29.27 -5.36 0.26
CA VAL A 10 28.42 -6.35 -0.43
C VAL A 10 27.51 -7.03 0.57
N ILE A 11 26.22 -6.95 0.32
CA ILE A 11 25.18 -7.56 1.15
C ILE A 11 24.54 -8.70 0.36
N THR A 12 24.53 -9.90 0.94
CA THR A 12 23.80 -11.04 0.38
C THR A 12 22.30 -10.90 0.65
N TYR A 13 21.47 -11.34 -0.28
CA TYR A 13 20.03 -11.41 -0.06
C TYR A 13 19.69 -12.55 0.89
N ASP A 14 18.82 -12.26 1.86
CA ASP A 14 18.21 -13.29 2.68
C ASP A 14 17.20 -14.11 1.86
N SER A 15 16.94 -15.33 2.27
CA SER A 15 15.87 -16.12 1.66
C SER A 15 14.49 -15.47 1.91
N GLN A 16 13.56 -15.63 0.98
CA GLN A 16 12.20 -15.15 1.17
C GLN A 16 11.54 -15.81 2.40
N GLU A 17 11.86 -17.06 2.66
CA GLU A 17 11.36 -17.81 3.81
C GLU A 17 11.81 -17.17 5.12
N ASP A 18 13.11 -16.90 5.28
CA ASP A 18 13.66 -16.25 6.49
C ASP A 18 13.01 -14.89 6.74
N ILE A 19 12.82 -14.09 5.68
CA ILE A 19 12.17 -12.79 5.79
C ILE A 19 10.73 -12.92 6.29
N TYR A 20 9.94 -13.89 5.79
CA TYR A 20 8.57 -14.08 6.27
C TYR A 20 8.52 -14.62 7.70
N MET A 21 9.46 -15.48 8.09
CA MET A 21 9.55 -15.94 9.47
C MET A 21 9.85 -14.79 10.43
N ASP A 22 10.73 -13.88 10.03
CA ASP A 22 11.02 -12.68 10.79
C ASP A 22 9.81 -11.74 10.87
N PHE A 23 9.05 -11.55 9.79
CA PHE A 23 7.80 -10.80 9.83
C PHE A 23 6.81 -11.36 10.85
N PHE A 24 6.63 -12.68 10.91
CA PHE A 24 5.76 -13.29 11.90
C PHE A 24 6.24 -13.07 13.33
N LYS A 25 7.56 -13.17 13.55
CA LYS A 25 8.17 -12.88 14.84
C LYS A 25 7.92 -11.43 15.25
N ILE A 26 8.31 -10.46 14.41
CA ILE A 26 8.17 -9.03 14.70
C ILE A 26 6.71 -8.65 14.95
N LEU A 27 5.78 -9.12 14.09
CA LEU A 27 4.36 -8.82 14.23
C LEU A 27 3.78 -9.43 15.52
N THR A 28 4.22 -10.64 15.91
CA THR A 28 3.78 -11.26 17.15
C THR A 28 4.25 -10.48 18.39
N GLU A 29 5.51 -10.08 18.39
CA GLU A 29 6.10 -9.28 19.48
C GLU A 29 5.44 -7.91 19.57
N ALA A 30 5.32 -7.20 18.44
CA ALA A 30 4.73 -5.87 18.41
C ALA A 30 3.25 -5.87 18.83
N THR A 31 2.43 -6.79 18.31
CA THR A 31 1.03 -6.89 18.71
C THR A 31 0.87 -7.32 20.17
N GLY A 32 1.78 -8.15 20.68
CA GLY A 32 1.85 -8.51 22.09
C GLY A 32 2.08 -7.30 23.00
N VAL A 33 3.03 -6.45 22.64
CA VAL A 33 3.31 -5.20 23.38
C VAL A 33 2.13 -4.23 23.29
N LEU A 34 1.56 -4.04 22.08
CA LEU A 34 0.41 -3.15 21.89
C LEU A 34 -0.80 -3.57 22.72
N SER A 35 -1.11 -4.86 22.74
CA SER A 35 -2.27 -5.40 23.49
C SER A 35 -2.20 -5.16 24.99
N GLN A 36 -1.00 -5.03 25.54
CA GLN A 36 -0.77 -4.77 26.97
C GLN A 36 -0.75 -3.28 27.35
N ASN A 37 -0.83 -2.38 26.37
CA ASN A 37 -0.67 -0.95 26.57
C ASN A 37 -1.76 -0.10 25.93
N LEU A 38 -2.95 -0.65 25.71
CA LEU A 38 -4.05 0.04 25.01
C LEU A 38 -4.60 1.26 25.78
N ASP A 39 -4.31 1.36 27.07
CA ASP A 39 -4.65 2.51 27.91
C ASP A 39 -3.71 3.71 27.72
N LYS A 40 -2.64 3.55 26.92
CA LYS A 40 -1.63 4.57 26.68
C LYS A 40 -1.80 5.19 25.31
N THR A 41 -1.27 6.39 25.17
CA THR A 41 -1.11 7.07 23.88
C THR A 41 0.39 7.20 23.58
N ALA A 42 0.82 6.76 22.41
CA ALA A 42 2.23 6.81 22.04
C ALA A 42 2.42 7.69 20.80
N PHE A 43 3.36 8.64 20.90
CA PHE A 43 3.78 9.50 19.78
C PHE A 43 2.65 10.25 19.07
N ALA A 44 1.58 10.66 19.77
CA ALA A 44 0.38 11.27 19.16
C ALA A 44 0.72 12.38 18.15
N THR A 45 1.69 13.24 18.45
CA THR A 45 2.11 14.32 17.54
C THR A 45 3.03 13.87 16.40
N GLY A 46 3.63 12.69 16.49
CA GLY A 46 4.52 12.11 15.47
C GLY A 46 3.87 10.98 14.67
N ASP A 47 2.77 10.42 15.16
CA ASP A 47 2.02 9.39 14.46
C ASP A 47 1.04 10.00 13.44
N VAL A 48 1.50 10.10 12.21
CA VAL A 48 0.73 10.66 11.08
C VAL A 48 -0.33 9.71 10.52
N ILE A 49 -0.47 8.51 11.08
CA ILE A 49 -1.39 7.48 10.59
C ILE A 49 -2.62 7.36 11.48
N TYR A 50 -2.41 7.20 12.79
CA TYR A 50 -3.47 6.94 13.76
C TYR A 50 -3.48 7.88 14.97
N ASP A 51 -2.69 8.96 14.94
CA ASP A 51 -2.63 9.95 16.03
C ASP A 51 -2.34 9.33 17.41
N GLY A 52 -1.56 8.23 17.44
CA GLY A 52 -1.21 7.50 18.65
C GLY A 52 -2.26 6.51 19.16
N ASP A 53 -3.28 6.19 18.36
CA ASP A 53 -4.30 5.17 18.68
C ASP A 53 -3.72 3.76 18.60
N LEU A 54 -3.32 3.21 19.74
CA LEU A 54 -2.71 1.89 19.82
C LEU A 54 -3.68 0.75 19.47
N ALA A 55 -4.98 0.93 19.62
CA ALA A 55 -5.95 -0.07 19.25
C ALA A 55 -6.02 -0.23 17.72
N LYS A 56 -5.92 0.86 16.96
CA LYS A 56 -5.82 0.80 15.50
C LYS A 56 -4.51 0.20 15.04
N TRP A 57 -3.38 0.54 15.67
CA TRP A 57 -2.09 -0.11 15.40
C TRP A 57 -2.13 -1.61 15.65
N LEU A 58 -2.81 -2.05 16.73
CA LEU A 58 -3.00 -3.47 17.03
C LEU A 58 -3.78 -4.19 15.94
N LYS A 59 -4.91 -3.62 15.50
CA LYS A 59 -5.71 -4.17 14.38
C LYS A 59 -4.89 -4.25 13.09
N LEU A 60 -4.11 -3.22 12.77
CA LEU A 60 -3.22 -3.23 11.61
C LEU A 60 -2.19 -4.36 11.71
N GLY A 61 -1.52 -4.50 12.85
CA GLY A 61 -0.53 -5.55 13.09
C GLY A 61 -1.11 -6.96 12.91
N ASN A 62 -2.27 -7.23 13.50
CA ASN A 62 -2.98 -8.49 13.33
C ASN A 62 -3.37 -8.76 11.86
N SER A 63 -3.85 -7.73 11.15
CA SER A 63 -4.25 -7.84 9.74
C SER A 63 -3.05 -8.06 8.82
N LEU A 64 -1.90 -7.43 9.09
CA LEU A 64 -0.65 -7.68 8.38
C LEU A 64 -0.14 -9.10 8.60
N ARG A 65 -0.26 -9.62 9.82
CA ARG A 65 0.09 -11.01 10.15
C ARG A 65 -0.77 -12.00 9.37
N LEU A 66 -2.08 -11.79 9.33
CA LEU A 66 -3.00 -12.60 8.53
C LEU A 66 -2.65 -12.52 7.03
N ARG A 67 -2.41 -11.33 6.51
CA ARG A 67 -2.02 -11.12 5.11
C ARG A 67 -0.73 -11.86 4.76
N ALA A 68 0.30 -11.78 5.62
CA ALA A 68 1.56 -12.49 5.43
C ALA A 68 1.34 -14.01 5.44
N ALA A 69 0.51 -14.54 6.34
CA ALA A 69 0.17 -15.96 6.42
C ALA A 69 -0.50 -16.45 5.13
N ILE A 70 -1.48 -15.72 4.61
CA ILE A 70 -2.15 -16.06 3.35
C ILE A 70 -1.15 -16.09 2.18
N ARG A 71 -0.20 -15.15 2.15
CA ARG A 71 0.82 -15.08 1.08
C ARG A 71 1.70 -16.33 1.01
N VAL A 72 2.05 -16.92 2.14
CA VAL A 72 2.93 -18.09 2.21
C VAL A 72 2.19 -19.42 2.25
N SER A 73 0.87 -19.42 2.21
CA SER A 73 0.01 -20.60 2.42
C SER A 73 0.30 -21.77 1.50
N LYS A 74 0.75 -21.53 0.26
CA LYS A 74 1.10 -22.58 -0.70
C LYS A 74 2.50 -23.16 -0.49
N LYS A 75 3.39 -22.48 0.21
CA LYS A 75 4.78 -22.91 0.41
C LYS A 75 5.00 -23.54 1.78
N VAL A 76 4.42 -22.96 2.81
CA VAL A 76 4.54 -23.41 4.20
C VAL A 76 3.15 -23.45 4.86
N PRO A 77 2.27 -24.39 4.44
CA PRO A 77 0.85 -24.38 4.80
C PRO A 77 0.61 -24.48 6.32
N ASP A 78 1.40 -25.28 7.03
CA ASP A 78 1.21 -25.47 8.48
C ASP A 78 1.55 -24.22 9.27
N ILE A 79 2.63 -23.53 8.90
CA ILE A 79 3.00 -22.23 9.51
C ILE A 79 1.95 -21.18 9.14
N ALA A 80 1.55 -21.15 7.87
CA ALA A 80 0.53 -20.22 7.39
C ALA A 80 -0.79 -20.38 8.15
N LYS A 81 -1.25 -21.61 8.36
CA LYS A 81 -2.45 -21.92 9.13
C LYS A 81 -2.30 -21.43 10.58
N THR A 82 -1.22 -21.81 11.25
CA THR A 82 -0.96 -21.39 12.64
C THR A 82 -0.95 -19.87 12.80
N GLN A 83 -0.28 -19.16 11.88
CA GLN A 83 -0.18 -17.70 11.92
C GLN A 83 -1.50 -17.01 11.60
N ALA A 84 -2.27 -17.55 10.65
CA ALA A 84 -3.58 -17.01 10.28
C ALA A 84 -4.59 -17.18 11.42
N GLU A 85 -4.69 -18.38 12.00
CA GLU A 85 -5.60 -18.66 13.12
C GLU A 85 -5.24 -17.81 14.35
N ALA A 86 -3.94 -17.66 14.63
CA ALA A 86 -3.49 -16.81 15.72
C ALA A 86 -3.81 -15.32 15.48
N ALA A 87 -3.69 -14.84 14.26
CA ALA A 87 -4.03 -13.45 13.92
C ALA A 87 -5.54 -13.16 14.04
N VAL A 88 -6.38 -14.11 13.62
CA VAL A 88 -7.85 -13.99 13.73
C VAL A 88 -8.32 -14.02 15.18
N ALA A 89 -7.69 -14.86 16.00
CA ALA A 89 -8.04 -15.02 17.42
C ALA A 89 -7.36 -13.96 18.32
N ALA A 90 -6.49 -13.11 17.78
CA ALA A 90 -5.71 -12.16 18.57
C ALA A 90 -6.58 -11.07 19.21
N PRO A 91 -6.21 -10.60 20.42
CA PRO A 91 -6.84 -9.43 21.04
C PRO A 91 -6.88 -8.23 20.08
N GLY A 92 -7.90 -7.39 20.19
CA GLY A 92 -8.10 -6.22 19.32
C GLY A 92 -8.70 -6.52 17.95
N GLY A 93 -8.66 -7.79 17.50
CA GLY A 93 -9.25 -8.22 16.23
C GLY A 93 -8.49 -7.74 15.00
N LEU A 94 -9.15 -7.82 13.84
CA LEU A 94 -8.65 -7.41 12.54
C LEU A 94 -9.23 -6.05 12.11
N MET A 95 -8.68 -5.45 11.08
CA MET A 95 -9.29 -4.31 10.39
C MET A 95 -10.55 -4.78 9.67
N THR A 96 -11.70 -4.22 10.00
CA THR A 96 -13.01 -4.63 9.44
C THR A 96 -13.81 -3.47 8.89
N ASP A 97 -13.37 -2.23 9.13
CA ASP A 97 -14.07 -1.02 8.75
C ASP A 97 -13.11 -0.02 8.07
N ASN A 98 -13.67 0.91 7.29
CA ASN A 98 -12.89 2.00 6.68
C ASN A 98 -12.26 2.93 7.72
N ALA A 99 -12.82 3.02 8.93
CA ALA A 99 -12.23 3.77 10.03
C ALA A 99 -10.93 3.15 10.57
N ASP A 100 -10.67 1.87 10.26
CA ASP A 100 -9.43 1.17 10.62
C ASP A 100 -8.30 1.41 9.60
N ASN A 101 -8.58 2.06 8.46
CA ASN A 101 -7.59 2.25 7.40
C ASN A 101 -6.35 2.99 7.89
N ALA A 102 -5.18 2.43 7.62
CA ALA A 102 -3.90 3.10 7.78
C ALA A 102 -3.72 4.13 6.66
N PHE A 103 -3.98 5.38 6.96
CA PHE A 103 -4.03 6.45 5.98
C PHE A 103 -3.17 7.64 6.40
N MET A 104 -2.11 7.90 5.64
CA MET A 104 -1.32 9.12 5.79
C MET A 104 -1.87 10.22 4.89
N ARG A 105 -2.30 11.34 5.48
CA ARG A 105 -2.77 12.50 4.73
C ARG A 105 -1.60 13.36 4.26
N PRO A 106 -1.46 13.60 2.96
CA PRO A 106 -0.51 14.59 2.48
C PRO A 106 -0.85 15.98 3.04
N THR A 107 0.17 16.72 3.43
CA THR A 107 0.03 18.08 4.00
C THR A 107 0.90 19.06 3.18
N PRO A 108 0.37 19.63 2.08
CA PRO A 108 1.10 20.62 1.30
C PRO A 108 1.45 21.86 2.16
N PRO A 109 2.57 22.54 1.88
CA PRO A 109 3.57 22.21 0.83
C PRO A 109 4.63 21.19 1.26
N ASN A 110 4.69 20.81 2.55
CA ASN A 110 5.82 20.08 3.12
C ASN A 110 5.78 18.57 2.82
N TYR A 111 4.59 17.99 2.77
CA TYR A 111 4.38 16.57 2.51
C TYR A 111 3.38 16.40 1.36
N LEU A 112 3.91 16.21 0.15
CA LEU A 112 3.09 15.97 -1.04
C LEU A 112 2.90 14.47 -1.27
N ASN A 113 1.79 14.10 -1.89
CA ASN A 113 1.63 12.74 -2.38
C ASN A 113 2.62 12.51 -3.54
N PRO A 114 3.59 11.58 -3.43
CA PRO A 114 4.58 11.36 -4.48
C PRO A 114 3.96 11.01 -5.84
N LEU A 115 2.85 10.28 -5.86
CA LEU A 115 2.14 9.94 -7.10
C LEU A 115 1.53 11.18 -7.77
N GLY A 116 1.05 12.14 -6.97
CA GLY A 116 0.58 13.43 -7.48
C GLY A 116 1.72 14.21 -8.13
N VAL A 117 2.85 14.34 -7.42
CA VAL A 117 4.05 15.04 -7.91
C VAL A 117 4.54 14.45 -9.24
N ILE A 118 4.66 13.12 -9.31
CA ILE A 118 5.09 12.43 -10.54
C ILE A 118 4.10 12.66 -11.68
N SER A 119 2.79 12.68 -11.40
CA SER A 119 1.76 12.96 -12.41
C SER A 119 1.88 14.37 -13.00
N GLU A 120 2.29 15.35 -12.19
CA GLU A 120 2.50 16.74 -12.64
C GLU A 120 3.70 16.89 -13.60
N TRP A 121 4.64 15.95 -13.60
CA TRP A 121 5.77 15.97 -14.53
C TRP A 121 5.37 15.69 -15.99
N GLY A 122 4.13 15.30 -16.25
CA GLY A 122 3.64 14.99 -17.58
C GLY A 122 4.13 13.68 -18.18
N GLU A 123 4.81 12.85 -17.40
CA GLU A 123 5.39 11.57 -17.85
C GLU A 123 4.45 10.38 -17.67
N PHE A 124 3.40 10.55 -16.86
CA PHE A 124 2.43 9.49 -16.56
C PHE A 124 1.08 9.80 -17.19
N ARG A 125 0.54 8.82 -17.88
CA ARG A 125 -0.75 8.90 -18.57
C ARG A 125 -1.56 7.63 -18.32
N MET A 126 -2.87 7.73 -18.47
CA MET A 126 -3.72 6.55 -18.48
C MET A 126 -3.28 5.60 -19.59
N SER A 127 -3.16 4.31 -19.30
CA SER A 127 -2.87 3.33 -20.35
C SER A 127 -4.11 3.03 -21.20
N ALA A 128 -3.91 2.67 -22.46
CA ALA A 128 -5.00 2.25 -23.34
C ALA A 128 -5.76 1.01 -22.81
N ALA A 129 -5.08 0.13 -22.08
CA ALA A 129 -5.71 -1.01 -21.42
C ALA A 129 -6.66 -0.54 -20.31
N MET A 130 -6.24 0.41 -19.46
CA MET A 130 -7.09 0.99 -18.41
C MET A 130 -8.29 1.73 -19.04
N GLU A 131 -8.08 2.52 -20.09
CA GLU A 131 -9.17 3.15 -20.83
C GLU A 131 -10.21 2.12 -21.27
N SER A 132 -9.75 1.03 -21.92
CA SER A 132 -10.65 -0.01 -22.45
C SER A 132 -11.49 -0.65 -21.36
N VAL A 133 -10.89 -0.95 -20.19
CA VAL A 133 -11.60 -1.53 -19.05
C VAL A 133 -12.61 -0.55 -18.48
N LEU A 134 -12.19 0.68 -18.15
CA LEU A 134 -13.06 1.65 -17.51
C LEU A 134 -14.21 2.10 -18.44
N LYS A 135 -13.95 2.28 -19.73
CA LYS A 135 -15.01 2.59 -20.70
C LYS A 135 -15.94 1.40 -20.97
N GLY A 136 -15.37 0.20 -21.12
CA GLY A 136 -16.16 -1.01 -21.40
C GLY A 136 -17.15 -1.35 -20.29
N TYR A 137 -16.80 -1.10 -19.05
CA TYR A 137 -17.69 -1.27 -17.90
C TYR A 137 -18.45 0.00 -17.50
N GLN A 138 -18.29 1.11 -18.21
CA GLN A 138 -18.87 2.42 -17.85
C GLN A 138 -18.56 2.79 -16.38
N ASP A 139 -17.32 2.52 -15.96
CA ASP A 139 -16.91 2.65 -14.57
C ASP A 139 -16.81 4.13 -14.16
N PRO A 140 -17.60 4.59 -13.16
CA PRO A 140 -17.60 5.99 -12.73
C PRO A 140 -16.27 6.45 -12.14
N ARG A 141 -15.39 5.53 -11.74
CA ARG A 141 -14.06 5.85 -11.21
C ARG A 141 -13.13 6.47 -12.25
N MET A 142 -13.43 6.34 -13.53
CA MET A 142 -12.63 7.01 -14.58
C MET A 142 -12.47 8.51 -14.31
N GLN A 143 -13.56 9.19 -13.98
CA GLN A 143 -13.57 10.63 -13.69
C GLN A 143 -12.86 10.99 -12.38
N ALA A 144 -12.80 10.04 -11.44
CA ALA A 144 -12.10 10.23 -10.17
C ALA A 144 -10.58 10.01 -10.27
N TYR A 145 -10.14 9.16 -11.21
CA TYR A 145 -8.73 8.78 -11.36
C TYR A 145 -7.98 9.60 -12.40
N PHE A 146 -8.68 10.11 -13.41
CA PHE A 146 -8.04 10.74 -14.57
C PHE A 146 -8.69 12.06 -14.91
N SER A 147 -7.88 13.00 -15.36
CA SER A 147 -8.34 14.22 -16.00
C SER A 147 -8.75 13.92 -17.45
N PRO A 148 -9.70 14.66 -18.04
CA PRO A 148 -9.98 14.59 -19.45
C PRO A 148 -8.73 14.83 -20.29
N ALA A 149 -8.67 14.21 -21.47
CA ALA A 149 -7.63 14.52 -22.43
C ALA A 149 -7.86 15.93 -23.03
N ASP A 150 -6.81 16.71 -23.09
CA ASP A 150 -6.82 18.05 -23.70
C ASP A 150 -6.70 17.91 -25.21
N LEU A 151 -7.86 17.64 -25.86
CA LEU A 151 -7.95 17.48 -27.30
C LEU A 151 -8.72 18.66 -27.89
N PRO A 152 -8.15 19.39 -28.85
CA PRO A 152 -8.85 20.48 -29.53
C PRO A 152 -10.09 19.94 -30.26
N ALA A 153 -11.24 20.56 -30.02
CA ALA A 153 -12.53 20.26 -30.68
C ALA A 153 -13.28 18.98 -30.24
N SER A 154 -13.10 18.52 -29.02
CA SER A 154 -13.83 17.32 -28.56
C SER A 154 -14.68 17.57 -27.32
N PRO A 155 -15.84 16.92 -27.18
CA PRO A 155 -16.48 16.82 -25.86
C PRO A 155 -15.53 16.15 -24.89
N VAL A 156 -15.71 16.39 -23.59
CA VAL A 156 -14.91 15.80 -22.51
C VAL A 156 -14.66 14.31 -22.78
N THR A 157 -13.44 13.97 -23.14
CA THR A 157 -13.04 12.60 -23.46
C THR A 157 -11.87 12.17 -22.60
N TYR A 158 -11.89 10.91 -22.19
CA TYR A 158 -10.78 10.27 -21.53
C TYR A 158 -10.05 9.38 -22.53
N LYS A 159 -8.74 9.57 -22.68
CA LYS A 159 -7.93 8.86 -23.67
C LYS A 159 -6.72 8.23 -23.01
N GLY A 160 -6.52 6.94 -23.23
CA GLY A 160 -5.35 6.20 -22.78
C GLY A 160 -4.30 6.05 -23.87
N ILE A 161 -3.04 5.97 -23.47
CA ILE A 161 -1.88 5.83 -24.34
C ILE A 161 -1.42 4.37 -24.36
N ARG A 162 -0.99 3.88 -25.51
CA ARG A 162 -0.43 2.52 -25.63
C ARG A 162 0.89 2.43 -24.86
N ASN A 163 1.04 1.37 -24.09
CA ASN A 163 2.30 1.09 -23.40
C ASN A 163 3.46 0.95 -24.40
N GLY A 164 4.61 1.47 -24.02
CA GLY A 164 5.83 1.43 -24.85
C GLY A 164 5.94 2.55 -25.88
N MET A 165 5.02 3.51 -25.92
CA MET A 165 5.20 4.72 -26.73
C MET A 165 6.28 5.62 -26.11
N SER A 166 7.11 6.23 -26.97
CA SER A 166 8.08 7.25 -26.55
C SER A 166 7.38 8.58 -26.25
N VAL A 167 8.03 9.46 -25.48
CA VAL A 167 7.54 10.81 -25.17
C VAL A 167 7.25 11.62 -26.44
N VAL A 168 8.09 11.47 -27.48
CA VAL A 168 7.89 12.12 -28.76
C VAL A 168 6.62 11.62 -29.46
N GLN A 169 6.34 10.32 -29.40
CA GLN A 169 5.11 9.74 -29.95
C GLN A 169 3.87 10.17 -29.18
N MET A 170 4.00 10.38 -27.87
CA MET A 170 2.91 10.90 -27.04
C MET A 170 2.53 12.32 -27.43
N ALA A 171 3.51 13.18 -27.70
CA ALA A 171 3.30 14.58 -28.11
C ALA A 171 2.61 14.72 -29.49
N ILE A 172 2.70 13.72 -30.34
CA ILE A 172 2.04 13.72 -31.68
C ILE A 172 0.56 13.29 -31.57
N THR A 173 0.19 12.61 -30.49
CA THR A 173 -1.17 12.08 -30.29
C THR A 173 -2.03 12.93 -29.34
N GLU A 174 -1.48 13.98 -28.78
CA GLU A 174 -2.20 15.05 -28.08
C GLU A 174 -2.70 16.10 -29.07
#